data_01ea3d6f4b522b1bab12061015ac64fe
#
_entry.id   01ea3d6f4b522b1bab12061015ac64fe
#
_cell.length_a   1.000
_cell.length_b   1.000
_cell.length_c   1.000
_cell.angle_alpha   90.00
_cell.angle_beta   90.00
_cell.angle_gamma   90.00
#
_symmetry.space_group_name_H-M   'P 1'
#
loop_
_entity.id
_entity.type
_entity.pdbx_description
1 polymer ?
#
loop_
_entity_poly.entity_id
_entity_poly.type
_entity_poly.pdbx_seq_one_letter_code
_entity_poly.pdbx_strand_id
1 'polypeptide(L)'
;IHHAVMGGETETGVSLIQMTKAMDAGDIYARVTTPLGKDETMAELNERLLVLSKQLVKENLEDYIAGKLMGEPQDDSKVILGLNITKEEEKVQFAVEDVQTLYNHIRGLIDWPMPYGVVDGKRMKFCKVRMRKEDHQVKPGEILGFKNHAMEVASIGGIIEVYELQPEGKSKMTADAYANGAGRNMIGKVFE
;
A
#
# COMPACT_ATOMS: atom_id res chain seq x y z
N ILE A 1 8.82 3.12 -1.68
CA ILE A 1 7.88 3.15 -0.54
C ILE A 1 6.76 2.12 -0.76
N HIS A 2 6.05 2.15 -1.92
CA HIS A 2 4.95 1.23 -2.23
C HIS A 2 5.31 -0.24 -1.99
N HIS A 3 6.41 -0.71 -2.57
CA HIS A 3 6.82 -2.12 -2.48
C HIS A 3 7.12 -2.57 -1.05
N ALA A 4 7.62 -1.69 -0.17
CA ALA A 4 7.80 -2.03 1.24
C ALA A 4 6.46 -2.30 1.93
N VAL A 5 5.44 -1.49 1.64
CA VAL A 5 4.09 -1.67 2.21
C VAL A 5 3.39 -2.87 1.58
N MET A 6 3.43 -3.00 0.25
CA MET A 6 2.83 -4.11 -0.49
C MET A 6 3.47 -5.46 -0.13
N GLY A 7 4.79 -5.48 0.07
CA GLY A 7 5.53 -6.67 0.50
C GLY A 7 5.28 -7.07 1.96
N GLY A 8 4.62 -6.19 2.74
CA GLY A 8 4.35 -6.48 4.14
C GLY A 8 5.60 -6.42 5.02
N GLU A 9 6.58 -5.62 4.63
CA GLU A 9 7.80 -5.42 5.42
C GLU A 9 7.45 -4.90 6.82
N THR A 10 8.27 -5.25 7.79
CA THR A 10 8.09 -4.83 9.19
C THR A 10 8.90 -3.59 9.54
N GLU A 11 9.85 -3.24 8.70
CA GLU A 11 10.77 -2.12 8.87
C GLU A 11 11.08 -1.49 7.52
N THR A 12 11.33 -0.19 7.50
CA THR A 12 11.82 0.56 6.35
C THR A 12 12.69 1.72 6.83
N GLY A 13 13.13 2.59 5.92
CA GLY A 13 13.96 3.71 6.33
C GLY A 13 14.36 4.65 5.20
N VAL A 14 15.27 5.53 5.53
CA VAL A 14 15.90 6.47 4.60
C VAL A 14 17.42 6.35 4.70
N SER A 15 18.11 6.38 3.57
CA SER A 15 19.56 6.37 3.50
C SER A 15 20.09 7.62 2.78
N LEU A 16 21.19 8.15 3.26
CA LEU A 16 22.01 9.15 2.58
C LEU A 16 23.08 8.40 1.81
N ILE A 17 23.05 8.45 0.47
CA ILE A 17 23.96 7.71 -0.39
C ILE A 17 24.79 8.64 -1.29
N GLN A 18 25.95 8.17 -1.72
CA GLN A 18 26.73 8.82 -2.78
C GLN A 18 26.01 8.70 -4.11
N MET A 19 25.89 9.83 -4.84
CA MET A 19 25.42 9.78 -6.23
C MET A 19 26.47 9.16 -7.13
N THR A 20 26.09 8.11 -7.86
CA THR A 20 26.94 7.40 -8.84
C THR A 20 26.23 7.35 -10.20
N LYS A 21 26.91 6.78 -11.23
CA LYS A 21 26.27 6.56 -12.55
C LYS A 21 25.20 5.50 -12.51
N ALA A 22 25.37 4.48 -11.66
CA ALA A 22 24.33 3.47 -11.45
C ALA A 22 23.29 4.03 -10.46
N MET A 23 22.02 3.76 -10.73
CA MET A 23 20.88 4.24 -9.92
C MET A 23 20.98 3.60 -8.53
N ASP A 24 20.91 4.43 -7.49
CA ASP A 24 20.83 4.06 -6.08
C ASP A 24 21.94 3.09 -5.57
N ALA A 25 23.07 2.98 -6.30
CA ALA A 25 24.14 2.00 -6.05
C ALA A 25 25.37 2.58 -5.33
N GLY A 26 25.33 3.82 -4.88
CA GLY A 26 26.46 4.45 -4.19
C GLY A 26 26.55 4.04 -2.72
N ASP A 27 27.73 4.26 -2.12
CA ASP A 27 27.97 3.97 -0.72
C ASP A 27 26.99 4.70 0.20
N ILE A 28 26.60 4.05 1.29
CA ILE A 28 25.69 4.60 2.30
C ILE A 28 26.52 5.32 3.36
N TYR A 29 26.26 6.61 3.57
CA TYR A 29 26.93 7.46 4.54
C TYR A 29 26.17 7.63 5.86
N ALA A 30 24.87 7.53 5.81
CA ALA A 30 24.00 7.52 6.98
C ALA A 30 22.68 6.83 6.65
N ARG A 31 22.05 6.23 7.63
CA ARG A 31 20.71 5.64 7.51
C ARG A 31 19.91 5.81 8.79
N VAL A 32 18.61 5.87 8.64
CA VAL A 32 17.66 5.80 9.73
C VAL A 32 16.59 4.79 9.38
N THR A 33 16.33 3.86 10.29
CA THR A 33 15.26 2.86 10.14
C THR A 33 14.07 3.21 11.00
N THR A 34 12.90 2.72 10.62
CA THR A 34 11.65 2.94 11.34
C THR A 34 10.73 1.73 11.15
N PRO A 35 10.03 1.27 12.21
CA PRO A 35 9.03 0.22 12.07
C PRO A 35 7.94 0.62 11.08
N LEU A 36 7.44 -0.33 10.31
CA LEU A 36 6.28 -0.16 9.44
C LEU A 36 5.04 -0.71 10.15
N GLY A 37 4.05 0.15 10.36
CA GLY A 37 2.81 -0.20 11.04
C GLY A 37 1.98 -1.22 10.25
N LYS A 38 1.33 -2.15 10.95
CA LYS A 38 0.51 -3.22 10.33
C LYS A 38 -0.61 -2.69 9.44
N ASP A 39 -1.16 -1.52 9.80
CA ASP A 39 -2.27 -0.88 9.10
C ASP A 39 -1.88 0.43 8.43
N GLU A 40 -0.58 0.77 8.47
CA GLU A 40 -0.06 2.00 7.90
C GLU A 40 -0.14 1.96 6.37
N THR A 41 -0.70 3.01 5.80
CA THR A 41 -0.77 3.19 4.34
C THR A 41 0.54 3.76 3.79
N MET A 42 0.73 3.64 2.48
CA MET A 42 1.86 4.27 1.79
C MET A 42 1.93 5.79 2.04
N ALA A 43 0.79 6.47 2.04
CA ALA A 43 0.73 7.92 2.26
C ALA A 43 1.19 8.31 3.67
N GLU A 44 0.70 7.62 4.72
CA GLU A 44 1.11 7.85 6.11
C GLU A 44 2.61 7.56 6.30
N LEU A 45 3.09 6.47 5.72
CA LEU A 45 4.52 6.15 5.74
C LEU A 45 5.37 7.22 5.04
N ASN A 46 4.92 7.70 3.88
CA ASN A 46 5.63 8.73 3.11
C ASN A 46 5.79 10.03 3.90
N GLU A 47 4.73 10.49 4.58
CA GLU A 47 4.80 11.67 5.46
C GLU A 47 5.86 11.48 6.57
N ARG A 48 5.88 10.32 7.19
CA ARG A 48 6.85 10.01 8.25
C ARG A 48 8.28 9.91 7.71
N LEU A 49 8.49 9.26 6.57
CA LEU A 49 9.80 9.17 5.93
C LEU A 49 10.31 10.56 5.49
N LEU A 50 9.43 11.46 5.08
CA LEU A 50 9.80 12.84 4.76
C LEU A 50 10.37 13.61 5.97
N VAL A 51 9.81 13.40 7.15
CA VAL A 51 10.34 13.98 8.40
C VAL A 51 11.71 13.39 8.72
N LEU A 52 11.84 12.07 8.67
CA LEU A 52 13.09 11.35 8.93
C LEU A 52 14.19 11.72 7.94
N SER A 53 13.87 11.91 6.65
CA SER A 53 14.85 12.32 5.64
C SER A 53 15.39 13.71 5.88
N LYS A 54 14.54 14.68 6.25
CA LYS A 54 14.98 16.04 6.62
C LYS A 54 15.90 16.01 7.83
N GLN A 55 15.57 15.22 8.84
CA GLN A 55 16.40 15.07 10.03
C GLN A 55 17.74 14.41 9.68
N LEU A 56 17.73 13.31 8.95
CA LEU A 56 18.95 12.61 8.53
C LEU A 56 19.93 13.53 7.79
N VAL A 57 19.41 14.32 6.83
CA VAL A 57 20.23 15.28 6.09
C VAL A 57 20.78 16.36 7.03
N LYS A 58 19.93 16.95 7.88
CA LYS A 58 20.34 18.01 8.83
C LYS A 58 21.45 17.55 9.77
N GLU A 59 21.40 16.32 10.25
CA GLU A 59 22.36 15.78 11.20
C GLU A 59 23.69 15.35 10.56
N ASN A 60 23.70 15.04 9.27
CA ASN A 60 24.86 14.40 8.63
C ASN A 60 25.50 15.23 7.51
N LEU A 61 24.84 16.28 7.00
CA LEU A 61 25.31 17.00 5.80
C LEU A 61 26.66 17.71 6.01
N GLU A 62 26.86 18.35 7.15
CA GLU A 62 28.11 19.06 7.44
C GLU A 62 29.31 18.10 7.52
N ASP A 63 29.14 16.98 8.22
CA ASP A 63 30.16 15.95 8.35
C ASP A 63 30.40 15.21 7.04
N TYR A 64 29.36 15.01 6.23
CA TYR A 64 29.51 14.48 4.87
C TYR A 64 30.37 15.40 3.99
N ILE A 65 30.06 16.71 3.94
CA ILE A 65 30.81 17.70 3.15
C ILE A 65 32.25 17.83 3.67
N ALA A 66 32.45 17.74 4.97
CA ALA A 66 33.76 17.80 5.61
C ALA A 66 34.61 16.51 5.41
N GLY A 67 34.06 15.49 4.76
CA GLY A 67 34.73 14.21 4.54
C GLY A 67 34.98 13.38 5.81
N LYS A 68 34.17 13.61 6.86
CA LYS A 68 34.29 12.89 8.13
C LYS A 68 33.50 11.59 8.17
N LEU A 69 32.49 11.46 7.33
CA LEU A 69 31.71 10.21 7.23
C LEU A 69 32.41 9.23 6.28
N MET A 70 32.42 7.97 6.67
CA MET A 70 32.89 6.89 5.80
C MET A 70 31.70 6.23 5.12
N GLY A 71 31.78 6.07 3.79
CA GLY A 71 30.78 5.34 3.02
C GLY A 71 30.86 3.86 3.29
N GLU A 72 29.71 3.20 3.46
CA GLU A 72 29.55 1.74 3.56
C GLU A 72 29.11 1.23 2.18
N PRO A 73 29.87 0.38 1.49
CA PRO A 73 29.46 -0.20 0.21
C PRO A 73 28.18 -1.00 0.35
N GLN A 74 27.29 -0.88 -0.66
CA GLN A 74 26.09 -1.68 -0.72
C GLN A 74 26.41 -3.11 -1.19
N ASP A 75 25.62 -4.07 -0.72
CA ASP A 75 25.73 -5.48 -1.12
C ASP A 75 24.80 -5.75 -2.31
N ASP A 76 25.35 -5.80 -3.51
CA ASP A 76 24.63 -6.01 -4.76
C ASP A 76 23.78 -7.29 -4.76
N SER A 77 24.16 -8.30 -3.95
CA SER A 77 23.40 -9.54 -3.84
C SER A 77 22.05 -9.40 -3.11
N LYS A 78 21.86 -8.29 -2.39
CA LYS A 78 20.64 -7.97 -1.62
C LYS A 78 19.77 -6.92 -2.26
N VAL A 79 20.11 -6.48 -3.47
CA VAL A 79 19.32 -5.44 -4.16
C VAL A 79 17.92 -5.96 -4.51
N ILE A 80 16.91 -5.21 -4.08
CA ILE A 80 15.51 -5.40 -4.47
C ILE A 80 15.10 -4.17 -5.26
N LEU A 81 14.71 -4.37 -6.52
CA LEU A 81 14.29 -3.28 -7.40
C LEU A 81 12.88 -2.80 -7.03
N GLY A 82 12.76 -1.55 -6.61
CA GLY A 82 11.48 -0.86 -6.41
C GLY A 82 11.01 -0.19 -7.70
N LEU A 83 10.54 -0.97 -8.67
CA LEU A 83 10.08 -0.44 -9.96
C LEU A 83 8.85 0.45 -9.82
N ASN A 84 8.54 1.21 -10.86
CA ASN A 84 7.31 2.00 -10.91
C ASN A 84 6.09 1.08 -10.88
N ILE A 85 5.06 1.50 -10.14
CA ILE A 85 3.79 0.78 -10.11
C ILE A 85 3.15 0.81 -11.49
N THR A 86 2.78 -0.36 -11.99
CA THR A 86 2.13 -0.54 -13.29
C THR A 86 0.60 -0.43 -13.15
N LYS A 87 -0.09 -0.24 -14.28
CA LYS A 87 -1.56 -0.23 -14.28
C LYS A 87 -2.17 -1.57 -13.90
N GLU A 88 -1.47 -2.65 -14.16
CA GLU A 88 -1.86 -4.00 -13.78
C GLU A 88 -1.82 -4.17 -12.27
N GLU A 89 -0.81 -3.60 -11.61
CA GLU A 89 -0.69 -3.60 -10.15
C GLU A 89 -1.71 -2.69 -9.45
N GLU A 90 -2.30 -1.71 -10.13
CA GLU A 90 -3.40 -0.93 -9.57
C GLU A 90 -4.68 -1.77 -9.39
N LYS A 91 -4.86 -2.83 -10.21
CA LYS A 91 -6.02 -3.73 -10.12
C LYS A 91 -5.76 -4.82 -9.07
N VAL A 92 -6.52 -4.80 -7.99
CA VAL A 92 -6.44 -5.83 -6.95
C VAL A 92 -7.16 -7.11 -7.39
N GLN A 93 -6.60 -8.27 -7.05
CA GLN A 93 -7.06 -9.56 -7.50
C GLN A 93 -7.49 -10.46 -6.34
N PHE A 94 -8.75 -10.36 -5.96
CA PHE A 94 -9.32 -11.09 -4.82
C PHE A 94 -9.18 -12.63 -4.91
N ALA A 95 -9.13 -13.16 -6.12
CA ALA A 95 -9.07 -14.61 -6.35
C ALA A 95 -7.64 -15.19 -6.36
N VAL A 96 -6.62 -14.34 -6.26
CA VAL A 96 -5.21 -14.75 -6.40
C VAL A 96 -4.44 -14.58 -5.09
N GLU A 97 -4.69 -13.49 -4.38
CA GLU A 97 -3.97 -13.12 -3.18
C GLU A 97 -4.73 -13.53 -1.92
N ASP A 98 -4.02 -14.05 -0.91
CA ASP A 98 -4.61 -14.22 0.42
C ASP A 98 -4.94 -12.85 1.05
N VAL A 99 -5.81 -12.85 2.06
CA VAL A 99 -6.33 -11.60 2.65
C VAL A 99 -5.24 -10.67 3.18
N GLN A 100 -4.13 -11.20 3.69
CA GLN A 100 -3.04 -10.37 4.20
C GLN A 100 -2.26 -9.71 3.06
N THR A 101 -1.91 -10.48 2.04
CA THR A 101 -1.23 -10.02 0.83
C THR A 101 -2.09 -8.98 0.11
N LEU A 102 -3.37 -9.28 -0.10
CA LEU A 102 -4.33 -8.36 -0.72
C LEU A 102 -4.49 -7.06 0.08
N TYR A 103 -4.56 -7.16 1.41
CA TYR A 103 -4.64 -5.98 2.28
C TYR A 103 -3.38 -5.12 2.18
N ASN A 104 -2.19 -5.74 2.19
CA ASN A 104 -0.93 -5.03 2.02
C ASN A 104 -0.84 -4.36 0.64
N HIS A 105 -1.28 -5.06 -0.40
CA HIS A 105 -1.37 -4.53 -1.77
C HIS A 105 -2.27 -3.28 -1.80
N ILE A 106 -3.49 -3.37 -1.28
CA ILE A 106 -4.43 -2.25 -1.25
C ILE A 106 -3.84 -1.06 -0.45
N ARG A 107 -3.37 -1.25 0.80
CA ARG A 107 -2.86 -0.16 1.63
C ARG A 107 -1.57 0.46 1.09
N GLY A 108 -0.80 -0.30 0.31
CA GLY A 108 0.40 0.16 -0.37
C GLY A 108 0.12 1.07 -1.56
N LEU A 109 -1.11 1.11 -2.06
CA LEU A 109 -1.54 1.93 -3.19
C LEU A 109 -2.55 3.02 -2.83
N ILE A 110 -3.08 3.03 -1.59
CA ILE A 110 -4.01 4.08 -1.14
C ILE A 110 -3.33 5.44 -1.24
N ASP A 111 -4.10 6.42 -1.73
CA ASP A 111 -3.79 7.78 -2.07
C ASP A 111 -3.19 7.94 -3.47
N TRP A 112 -2.20 7.16 -3.82
CA TRP A 112 -1.63 7.13 -5.17
C TRP A 112 -0.96 5.78 -5.45
N PRO A 113 -1.21 5.18 -6.64
CA PRO A 113 -2.12 5.61 -7.73
C PRO A 113 -3.60 5.31 -7.49
N MET A 114 -3.98 4.71 -6.39
CA MET A 114 -5.30 4.25 -5.94
C MET A 114 -5.65 2.84 -6.46
N PRO A 115 -5.73 1.86 -5.53
CA PRO A 115 -6.11 0.50 -5.86
C PRO A 115 -7.59 0.43 -6.26
N TYR A 116 -7.92 -0.44 -7.21
CA TYR A 116 -9.30 -0.64 -7.65
C TYR A 116 -9.61 -2.10 -7.96
N GLY A 117 -10.87 -2.46 -7.80
CA GLY A 117 -11.45 -3.67 -8.35
C GLY A 117 -12.41 -3.37 -9.50
N VAL A 118 -12.75 -4.37 -10.29
CA VAL A 118 -13.77 -4.28 -11.34
C VAL A 118 -14.95 -5.13 -10.96
N VAL A 119 -16.15 -4.58 -11.00
CA VAL A 119 -17.40 -5.29 -10.75
C VAL A 119 -18.46 -4.79 -11.73
N ASP A 120 -19.17 -5.69 -12.39
CA ASP A 120 -20.10 -5.37 -13.48
C ASP A 120 -19.44 -4.50 -14.59
N GLY A 121 -18.19 -4.75 -14.92
CA GLY A 121 -17.43 -4.01 -15.91
C GLY A 121 -17.07 -2.56 -15.52
N LYS A 122 -17.30 -2.15 -14.26
CA LYS A 122 -17.00 -0.80 -13.76
C LYS A 122 -15.93 -0.85 -12.68
N ARG A 123 -15.07 0.16 -12.69
CA ARG A 123 -14.03 0.31 -11.66
C ARG A 123 -14.62 0.83 -10.36
N MET A 124 -14.14 0.30 -9.26
CA MET A 124 -14.40 0.81 -7.92
C MET A 124 -13.07 0.94 -7.20
N LYS A 125 -12.68 2.17 -6.85
CA LYS A 125 -11.45 2.43 -6.10
C LYS A 125 -11.68 2.20 -4.61
N PHE A 126 -10.67 1.68 -3.92
CA PHE A 126 -10.67 1.44 -2.49
C PHE A 126 -9.87 2.54 -1.78
N CYS A 127 -10.55 3.37 -0.98
CA CYS A 127 -9.95 4.56 -0.38
C CYS A 127 -9.60 4.37 1.11
N LYS A 128 -10.35 3.51 1.81
CA LYS A 128 -10.09 3.14 3.20
C LYS A 128 -10.55 1.72 3.44
N VAL A 129 -9.64 0.87 3.85
CA VAL A 129 -9.91 -0.55 4.07
C VAL A 129 -9.36 -1.03 5.41
N ARG A 130 -9.89 -2.15 5.87
CA ARG A 130 -9.31 -3.03 6.89
C ARG A 130 -9.45 -4.46 6.42
N MET A 131 -8.82 -5.36 7.12
CA MET A 131 -9.02 -6.77 6.89
C MET A 131 -9.29 -7.51 8.20
N ARG A 132 -9.97 -8.65 8.12
CA ARG A 132 -10.00 -9.63 9.20
C ARG A 132 -9.78 -11.02 8.62
N LYS A 133 -9.04 -11.85 9.36
CA LYS A 133 -8.87 -13.27 9.01
C LYS A 133 -10.12 -14.00 9.44
N GLU A 134 -10.68 -14.76 8.53
CA GLU A 134 -11.91 -15.53 8.75
C GLU A 134 -11.98 -16.68 7.74
N ASP A 135 -12.18 -17.90 8.23
CA ASP A 135 -12.38 -19.04 7.36
C ASP A 135 -13.82 -19.03 6.82
N HIS A 136 -13.96 -19.08 5.51
CA HIS A 136 -15.25 -19.15 4.82
C HIS A 136 -15.14 -19.91 3.51
N GLN A 137 -16.30 -20.32 2.97
CA GLN A 137 -16.39 -21.01 1.68
C GLN A 137 -16.98 -20.11 0.57
N VAL A 138 -17.05 -18.80 0.83
CA VAL A 138 -17.58 -17.84 -0.13
C VAL A 138 -16.54 -17.59 -1.21
N LYS A 139 -16.99 -17.34 -2.44
CA LYS A 139 -16.12 -17.04 -3.57
C LYS A 139 -15.32 -15.78 -3.31
N PRO A 140 -13.97 -15.79 -3.45
CA PRO A 140 -13.18 -14.58 -3.35
C PRO A 140 -13.65 -13.50 -4.34
N GLY A 141 -13.73 -12.25 -3.87
CA GLY A 141 -14.28 -11.12 -4.61
C GLY A 141 -15.77 -10.91 -4.44
N GLU A 142 -16.52 -11.83 -3.81
CA GLU A 142 -17.95 -11.66 -3.60
C GLU A 142 -18.25 -10.59 -2.55
N ILE A 143 -19.14 -9.67 -2.87
CA ILE A 143 -19.64 -8.65 -1.96
C ILE A 143 -20.69 -9.27 -1.05
N LEU A 144 -20.35 -9.43 0.22
CA LEU A 144 -21.19 -10.11 1.22
C LEU A 144 -22.32 -9.22 1.73
N GLY A 145 -22.10 -7.92 1.74
CA GLY A 145 -23.05 -6.95 2.25
C GLY A 145 -22.38 -5.75 2.89
N PHE A 146 -23.16 -5.03 3.72
CA PHE A 146 -22.72 -3.85 4.44
C PHE A 146 -22.95 -4.05 5.94
N LYS A 147 -21.85 -3.97 6.72
CA LYS A 147 -21.87 -4.19 8.17
C LYS A 147 -20.82 -3.31 8.84
N ASN A 148 -21.13 -2.81 10.02
CA ASN A 148 -20.20 -1.98 10.80
C ASN A 148 -19.57 -0.83 9.99
N HIS A 149 -20.37 -0.14 9.18
CA HIS A 149 -19.96 0.97 8.31
C HIS A 149 -19.01 0.56 7.17
N ALA A 150 -18.85 -0.71 6.86
CA ALA A 150 -18.01 -1.22 5.78
C ALA A 150 -18.81 -2.06 4.78
N MET A 151 -18.40 -2.03 3.53
CA MET A 151 -18.74 -3.05 2.54
C MET A 151 -17.78 -4.23 2.73
N GLU A 152 -18.33 -5.41 3.04
CA GLU A 152 -17.56 -6.63 3.24
C GLU A 152 -17.38 -7.35 1.92
N VAL A 153 -16.14 -7.68 1.58
CA VAL A 153 -15.77 -8.43 0.36
C VAL A 153 -14.98 -9.66 0.76
N ALA A 154 -15.43 -10.82 0.34
CA ALA A 154 -14.75 -12.09 0.58
C ALA A 154 -13.36 -12.11 -0.08
N SER A 155 -12.36 -12.64 0.60
CA SER A 155 -11.01 -12.85 0.09
C SER A 155 -10.50 -14.22 0.54
N ILE A 156 -9.42 -14.69 -0.04
CA ILE A 156 -8.82 -15.97 0.38
C ILE A 156 -8.32 -15.85 1.83
N GLY A 157 -8.93 -16.65 2.72
CA GLY A 157 -8.60 -16.69 4.15
C GLY A 157 -9.07 -15.48 4.96
N GLY A 158 -10.03 -14.68 4.46
CA GLY A 158 -10.59 -13.58 5.21
C GLY A 158 -11.51 -12.65 4.44
N ILE A 159 -11.76 -11.50 5.04
CA ILE A 159 -12.67 -10.46 4.54
C ILE A 159 -11.90 -9.15 4.42
N ILE A 160 -12.06 -8.46 3.30
CA ILE A 160 -11.69 -7.06 3.13
C ILE A 160 -12.91 -6.20 3.49
N GLU A 161 -12.73 -5.29 4.43
CA GLU A 161 -13.72 -4.34 4.89
C GLU A 161 -13.43 -2.97 4.27
N VAL A 162 -14.27 -2.53 3.35
CA VAL A 162 -14.12 -1.27 2.62
C VAL A 162 -15.00 -0.21 3.27
N TYR A 163 -14.40 0.76 3.96
CA TYR A 163 -15.08 1.86 4.65
C TYR A 163 -15.34 3.05 3.74
N GLU A 164 -14.40 3.35 2.85
CA GLU A 164 -14.52 4.41 1.85
C GLU A 164 -14.14 3.89 0.48
N LEU A 165 -14.93 4.25 -0.50
CA LEU A 165 -14.78 3.79 -1.89
C LEU A 165 -15.13 4.91 -2.87
N GLN A 166 -14.70 4.74 -4.11
CA GLN A 166 -15.06 5.64 -5.20
C GLN A 166 -15.50 4.82 -6.41
N PRO A 167 -16.81 4.70 -6.66
CA PRO A 167 -17.34 4.11 -7.90
C PRO A 167 -16.94 4.94 -9.12
N GLU A 168 -16.81 4.29 -10.26
CA GLU A 168 -16.50 4.97 -11.52
C GLU A 168 -17.50 6.10 -11.82
N GLY A 169 -16.95 7.27 -12.16
CA GLY A 169 -17.73 8.46 -12.47
C GLY A 169 -18.41 9.13 -11.26
N LYS A 170 -18.08 8.72 -10.03
CA LYS A 170 -18.62 9.31 -8.80
C LYS A 170 -17.50 9.88 -7.92
N SER A 171 -17.87 10.71 -6.97
CA SER A 171 -16.98 11.17 -5.91
C SER A 171 -16.71 10.05 -4.89
N LYS A 172 -15.61 10.17 -4.15
CA LYS A 172 -15.34 9.34 -2.97
C LYS A 172 -16.49 9.45 -1.97
N MET A 173 -16.89 8.32 -1.40
CA MET A 173 -17.98 8.23 -0.43
C MET A 173 -17.75 7.12 0.59
N THR A 174 -18.48 7.17 1.70
CA THR A 174 -18.48 6.09 2.68
C THR A 174 -19.27 4.88 2.18
N ALA A 175 -18.98 3.71 2.73
CA ALA A 175 -19.74 2.50 2.44
C ALA A 175 -21.21 2.64 2.81
N ASP A 176 -21.54 3.35 3.90
CA ASP A 176 -22.94 3.63 4.29
C ASP A 176 -23.67 4.47 3.24
N ALA A 177 -23.03 5.51 2.72
CA ALA A 177 -23.61 6.33 1.66
C ALA A 177 -23.84 5.52 0.38
N TYR A 178 -22.89 4.65 0.06
CA TYR A 178 -23.01 3.74 -1.08
C TYR A 178 -24.15 2.72 -0.88
N ALA A 179 -24.22 2.11 0.31
CA ALA A 179 -25.28 1.16 0.69
C ALA A 179 -26.69 1.75 0.59
N ASN A 180 -26.86 3.03 0.96
CA ASN A 180 -28.16 3.72 0.87
C ASN A 180 -28.61 4.00 -0.57
N GLY A 181 -27.71 3.84 -1.54
CA GLY A 181 -28.00 4.03 -2.98
C GLY A 181 -27.78 2.75 -3.77
N ALA A 182 -26.83 2.79 -4.71
CA ALA A 182 -26.55 1.71 -5.65
C ALA A 182 -25.96 0.45 -4.99
N GLY A 183 -25.39 0.56 -3.80
CA GLY A 183 -24.69 -0.52 -3.11
C GLY A 183 -25.56 -1.73 -2.78
N ARG A 184 -26.86 -1.54 -2.51
CA ARG A 184 -27.79 -2.64 -2.22
C ARG A 184 -27.86 -3.68 -3.34
N ASN A 185 -27.72 -3.23 -4.58
CA ASN A 185 -27.76 -4.09 -5.76
C ASN A 185 -26.42 -4.77 -6.04
N MET A 186 -25.41 -4.51 -5.23
CA MET A 186 -24.06 -5.07 -5.38
C MET A 186 -23.85 -6.33 -4.54
N ILE A 187 -24.72 -6.62 -3.58
CA ILE A 187 -24.61 -7.82 -2.74
C ILE A 187 -24.72 -9.07 -3.61
N GLY A 188 -23.79 -10.00 -3.41
CA GLY A 188 -23.65 -11.24 -4.21
C GLY A 188 -22.91 -11.06 -5.53
N LYS A 189 -22.58 -9.83 -5.95
CA LYS A 189 -21.73 -9.61 -7.12
C LYS A 189 -20.27 -9.85 -6.75
N VAL A 190 -19.46 -10.15 -7.76
CA VAL A 190 -18.07 -10.58 -7.58
C VAL A 190 -17.15 -9.61 -8.29
N PHE A 191 -16.12 -9.13 -7.61
CA PHE A 191 -15.00 -8.44 -8.23
C PHE A 191 -14.20 -9.41 -9.09
N GLU A 192 -13.84 -8.95 -10.33
CA GLU A 192 -13.08 -9.69 -11.34
C GLU A 192 -11.57 -9.53 -11.14
#